data_cbcf51192c0c83bbc3555157cf4a3d6c
#
_entry.id   cbcf51192c0c83bbc3555157cf4a3d6c
#
_cell.length_a   1.000
_cell.length_b   1.000
_cell.length_c   1.000
_cell.angle_alpha   90.00
_cell.angle_beta   90.00
_cell.angle_gamma   90.00
#
_symmetry.space_group_name_H-M   'P 1'
#
loop_
_entity.id
_entity.type
_entity.pdbx_description
1 polymer ?
#
loop_
_entity_poly.entity_id
_entity_poly.type
_entity_poly.pdbx_seq_one_letter_code
_entity_poly.pdbx_strand_id
1 'polypeptide(L)'
;MTDMVELEQKLVSYGGKDAMVSNYEIQAAIDNRPQDEWSLQSGIPSLDSLMEGFYGSEVTVISGTTGQGKTLLSQTMTKHFFLTGNSCAWFSYEVRPKLFLKQFGHPLPEFYMTKELKVKSTTWLRERIYEAKLKYNIKAVFVDHLHYLLDMTNQRNISLTIGDIMRTIVNTAHEFNIHFFLLAHMMKTRSDKEPSLGDSRDSSFVEQETDNVFYIWRDVKNPRIGILKIEKNRRNGVFSKKIALIKDGFFFREAYGEDMGS
;
A
#
# COMPACT_ATOMS: atom_id res chain seq x y z
N MET A 1 35.51 -20.06 -30.30
CA MET A 1 36.14 -18.70 -30.27
C MET A 1 35.31 -17.68 -31.09
N THR A 2 34.81 -18.03 -32.26
CA THR A 2 33.99 -17.12 -33.11
C THR A 2 32.70 -16.67 -32.44
N ASP A 3 32.08 -17.52 -31.66
CA ASP A 3 30.80 -17.28 -30.97
C ASP A 3 30.91 -16.23 -29.83
N MET A 4 32.05 -16.18 -29.15
CA MET A 4 32.29 -15.20 -28.06
C MET A 4 32.54 -13.78 -28.61
N VAL A 5 33.27 -13.65 -29.69
CA VAL A 5 33.58 -12.33 -30.31
C VAL A 5 32.29 -11.70 -30.90
N GLU A 6 31.45 -12.53 -31.49
CA GLU A 6 30.16 -12.07 -32.01
C GLU A 6 29.19 -11.63 -30.91
N LEU A 7 29.15 -12.36 -29.78
CA LEU A 7 28.39 -11.99 -28.60
C LEU A 7 28.92 -10.68 -27.97
N GLU A 8 30.23 -10.52 -27.84
CA GLU A 8 30.85 -9.29 -27.31
C GLU A 8 30.49 -8.06 -28.15
N GLN A 9 30.59 -8.18 -29.49
CA GLN A 9 30.20 -7.11 -30.39
C GLN A 9 28.72 -6.71 -30.25
N LYS A 10 27.85 -7.73 -30.13
CA LYS A 10 26.41 -7.51 -29.93
C LYS A 10 26.11 -6.84 -28.60
N LEU A 11 26.80 -7.20 -27.53
CA LEU A 11 26.61 -6.59 -26.19
C LEU A 11 27.15 -5.17 -26.13
N VAL A 12 28.32 -4.90 -26.73
CA VAL A 12 28.91 -3.55 -26.76
C VAL A 12 28.02 -2.57 -27.52
N SER A 13 27.33 -3.01 -28.57
CA SER A 13 26.43 -2.19 -29.39
C SER A 13 24.96 -2.20 -28.88
N TYR A 14 24.67 -2.89 -27.75
CA TYR A 14 23.33 -3.03 -27.26
C TYR A 14 22.77 -1.70 -26.73
N GLY A 15 21.71 -1.19 -27.34
CA GLY A 15 21.02 0.07 -26.99
C GLY A 15 19.56 -0.13 -26.57
N GLY A 16 19.21 -1.31 -26.05
CA GLY A 16 17.86 -1.58 -25.54
C GLY A 16 17.50 -0.76 -24.30
N LYS A 17 16.22 -0.78 -23.90
CA LYS A 17 15.73 -0.04 -22.72
C LYS A 17 16.38 -0.50 -21.39
N ASP A 18 16.94 -1.69 -21.37
CA ASP A 18 17.63 -2.34 -20.26
C ASP A 18 19.16 -2.37 -20.44
N ALA A 19 19.69 -1.55 -21.38
CA ALA A 19 21.13 -1.42 -21.57
C ALA A 19 21.80 -0.89 -20.30
N MET A 20 23.02 -1.36 -20.05
CA MET A 20 23.88 -0.82 -19.00
C MET A 20 24.39 0.56 -19.42
N VAL A 21 24.10 1.56 -18.61
CA VAL A 21 24.51 2.95 -18.84
C VAL A 21 25.17 3.50 -17.57
N SER A 22 25.86 4.63 -17.67
CA SER A 22 26.46 5.28 -16.50
C SER A 22 25.38 5.88 -15.57
N ASN A 23 25.72 6.06 -14.29
CA ASN A 23 24.87 6.78 -13.36
C ASN A 23 24.63 8.24 -13.78
N TYR A 24 25.56 8.86 -14.49
CA TYR A 24 25.41 10.21 -15.04
C TYR A 24 24.36 10.27 -16.16
N GLU A 25 24.30 9.25 -17.01
CA GLU A 25 23.25 9.13 -18.05
C GLU A 25 21.87 8.92 -17.42
N ILE A 26 21.80 8.10 -16.36
CA ILE A 26 20.56 7.92 -15.59
C ILE A 26 20.13 9.24 -14.95
N GLN A 27 21.06 9.96 -14.30
CA GLN A 27 20.78 11.25 -13.69
C GLN A 27 20.27 12.27 -14.72
N ALA A 28 20.94 12.40 -15.86
CA ALA A 28 20.52 13.28 -16.92
C ALA A 28 19.13 12.91 -17.48
N ALA A 29 18.82 11.61 -17.55
CA ALA A 29 17.50 11.15 -17.99
C ALA A 29 16.41 11.47 -16.93
N ILE A 30 16.73 11.46 -15.63
CA ILE A 30 15.83 11.87 -14.56
C ILE A 30 15.58 13.38 -14.61
N ASP A 31 16.65 14.17 -14.73
CA ASP A 31 16.57 15.64 -14.76
C ASP A 31 15.81 16.17 -15.97
N ASN A 32 15.86 15.46 -17.09
CA ASN A 32 15.14 15.78 -18.32
C ASN A 32 13.71 15.23 -18.40
N ARG A 33 13.29 14.40 -17.44
CA ARG A 33 11.87 13.98 -17.37
C ARG A 33 11.06 15.13 -16.79
N PRO A 34 9.82 15.37 -17.30
CA PRO A 34 8.86 16.16 -16.56
C PRO A 34 8.77 15.57 -15.15
N GLN A 35 8.84 16.40 -14.13
CA GLN A 35 8.68 15.93 -12.75
C GLN A 35 7.23 15.42 -12.57
N ASP A 36 7.01 14.15 -12.90
CA ASP A 36 5.80 13.40 -12.57
C ASP A 36 5.84 12.93 -11.09
N GLU A 37 6.66 13.59 -10.26
CA GLU A 37 6.67 13.36 -8.83
C GLU A 37 5.41 13.95 -8.22
N TRP A 38 4.51 13.09 -7.85
CA TRP A 38 3.31 13.44 -7.11
C TRP A 38 3.31 12.69 -5.77
N SER A 39 2.71 13.30 -4.77
CA SER A 39 2.47 12.64 -3.49
C SER A 39 1.01 12.82 -3.07
N LEU A 40 0.54 11.87 -2.28
CA LEU A 40 -0.77 11.91 -1.64
C LEU A 40 -0.59 12.19 -0.15
N GLN A 41 -1.50 12.96 0.42
CA GLN A 41 -1.55 13.20 1.86
C GLN A 41 -2.69 12.40 2.47
N SER A 42 -2.48 11.83 3.65
CA SER A 42 -3.48 10.99 4.32
C SER A 42 -4.67 11.76 4.89
N GLY A 43 -4.48 13.05 5.16
CA GLY A 43 -5.39 13.88 5.91
C GLY A 43 -5.26 13.74 7.44
N ILE A 44 -4.22 13.06 7.89
CA ILE A 44 -3.83 12.94 9.31
C ILE A 44 -2.51 13.71 9.47
N PRO A 45 -2.51 14.90 10.08
CA PRO A 45 -1.38 15.84 10.03
C PRO A 45 -0.05 15.26 10.49
N SER A 46 -0.01 14.53 11.60
CA SER A 46 1.22 13.91 12.07
C SER A 46 1.70 12.79 11.16
N LEU A 47 0.79 12.02 10.53
CA LEU A 47 1.17 11.01 9.56
C LEU A 47 1.77 11.66 8.31
N ASP A 48 1.14 12.71 7.81
CA ASP A 48 1.60 13.44 6.64
C ASP A 48 2.97 14.09 6.86
N SER A 49 3.19 14.66 8.06
CA SER A 49 4.49 15.22 8.45
C SER A 49 5.59 14.16 8.56
N LEU A 50 5.30 13.00 9.12
CA LEU A 50 6.27 11.91 9.30
C LEU A 50 6.58 11.19 7.98
N MET A 51 5.59 11.03 7.12
CA MET A 51 5.72 10.33 5.85
C MET A 51 6.20 11.22 4.71
N GLU A 52 6.06 12.54 4.83
CA GLU A 52 6.30 13.50 3.75
C GLU A 52 5.45 13.24 2.50
N GLY A 53 4.38 12.45 2.66
CA GLY A 53 3.47 12.01 1.62
C GLY A 53 3.67 10.57 1.18
N PHE A 54 2.75 10.09 0.35
CA PHE A 54 2.73 8.77 -0.26
C PHE A 54 2.96 8.92 -1.77
N TYR A 55 4.07 8.41 -2.25
CA TYR A 55 4.53 8.63 -3.63
C TYR A 55 4.11 7.49 -4.56
N GLY A 56 4.11 7.78 -5.85
CA GLY A 56 3.97 6.75 -6.87
C GLY A 56 5.08 5.71 -6.78
N SER A 57 4.80 4.50 -7.26
CA SER A 57 5.76 3.38 -7.26
C SER A 57 6.12 2.83 -5.88
N GLU A 58 5.46 3.28 -4.80
CA GLU A 58 5.66 2.75 -3.45
C GLU A 58 4.50 1.82 -3.04
N VAL A 59 4.80 0.91 -2.12
CA VAL A 59 3.84 -0.01 -1.51
C VAL A 59 3.83 0.17 0.00
N THR A 60 2.67 0.49 0.57
CA THR A 60 2.41 0.59 2.00
C THR A 60 1.56 -0.58 2.47
N VAL A 61 2.02 -1.31 3.47
CA VAL A 61 1.22 -2.32 4.17
C VAL A 61 0.61 -1.73 5.43
N ILE A 62 -0.70 -1.91 5.59
CA ILE A 62 -1.44 -1.57 6.81
C ILE A 62 -1.84 -2.88 7.48
N SER A 63 -1.19 -3.22 8.58
CA SER A 63 -1.37 -4.48 9.27
C SER A 63 -2.00 -4.30 10.65
N GLY A 64 -2.69 -5.33 11.10
CA GLY A 64 -3.37 -5.36 12.41
C GLY A 64 -4.41 -6.47 12.46
N THR A 65 -4.84 -6.84 13.65
CA THR A 65 -5.89 -7.87 13.82
C THR A 65 -7.25 -7.37 13.30
N THR A 66 -8.20 -8.27 13.12
CA THR A 66 -9.55 -7.93 12.64
C THR A 66 -10.22 -6.92 13.58
N GLY A 67 -10.92 -5.94 13.02
CA GLY A 67 -11.68 -4.94 13.79
C GLY A 67 -10.85 -3.81 14.40
N GLN A 68 -9.54 -3.73 14.16
CA GLN A 68 -8.65 -2.73 14.75
C GLN A 68 -8.60 -1.40 13.98
N GLY A 69 -9.25 -1.30 12.81
CA GLY A 69 -9.40 -0.02 12.11
C GLY A 69 -8.60 0.12 10.81
N LYS A 70 -8.00 -0.95 10.27
CA LYS A 70 -7.30 -0.93 8.97
C LYS A 70 -8.15 -0.31 7.85
N THR A 71 -9.32 -0.89 7.63
CA THR A 71 -10.26 -0.41 6.59
C THR A 71 -10.70 1.03 6.88
N LEU A 72 -10.96 1.39 8.14
CA LEU A 72 -11.35 2.75 8.52
C LEU A 72 -10.24 3.78 8.24
N LEU A 73 -8.98 3.43 8.51
CA LEU A 73 -7.83 4.28 8.17
C LEU A 73 -7.76 4.50 6.65
N SER A 74 -7.87 3.44 5.88
CA SER A 74 -7.85 3.51 4.42
C SER A 74 -9.03 4.30 3.84
N GLN A 75 -10.20 4.22 4.47
CA GLN A 75 -11.38 5.03 4.10
C GLN A 75 -11.15 6.51 4.42
N THR A 76 -10.48 6.82 5.54
CA THR A 76 -10.10 8.18 5.90
C THR A 76 -9.19 8.79 4.83
N MET A 77 -8.16 8.04 4.42
CA MET A 77 -7.25 8.45 3.34
C MET A 77 -7.98 8.62 2.01
N THR A 78 -8.87 7.69 1.67
CA THR A 78 -9.70 7.77 0.44
C THR A 78 -10.52 9.05 0.40
N LYS A 79 -11.16 9.43 1.51
CA LYS A 79 -11.91 10.69 1.60
C LYS A 79 -11.00 11.88 1.36
N HIS A 80 -9.82 11.89 1.97
CA HIS A 80 -8.87 12.99 1.80
C HIS A 80 -8.34 13.07 0.36
N PHE A 81 -8.03 11.94 -0.27
CA PHE A 81 -7.63 11.91 -1.68
C PHE A 81 -8.71 12.53 -2.58
N PHE A 82 -9.98 12.16 -2.38
CA PHE A 82 -11.10 12.77 -3.11
C PHE A 82 -11.16 14.28 -2.90
N LEU A 83 -11.07 14.76 -1.65
CA LEU A 83 -11.13 16.19 -1.32
C LEU A 83 -9.96 17.00 -1.93
N THR A 84 -8.82 16.34 -2.18
CA THR A 84 -7.64 16.95 -2.80
C THR A 84 -7.55 16.68 -4.31
N GLY A 85 -8.64 16.18 -4.94
CA GLY A 85 -8.72 15.95 -6.38
C GLY A 85 -7.93 14.76 -6.89
N ASN A 86 -7.59 13.80 -6.00
CA ASN A 86 -6.86 12.61 -6.37
C ASN A 86 -7.77 11.38 -6.41
N SER A 87 -7.68 10.61 -7.48
CA SER A 87 -8.48 9.40 -7.70
C SER A 87 -7.79 8.16 -7.17
N CYS A 88 -8.58 7.24 -6.60
CA CYS A 88 -8.08 5.92 -6.17
C CYS A 88 -9.04 4.79 -6.57
N ALA A 89 -8.54 3.57 -6.54
CA ALA A 89 -9.35 2.37 -6.78
C ALA A 89 -9.31 1.43 -5.56
N TRP A 90 -10.42 0.69 -5.36
CA TRP A 90 -10.58 -0.26 -4.28
C TRP A 90 -10.88 -1.67 -4.79
N PHE A 91 -10.17 -2.63 -4.22
CA PHE A 91 -10.42 -4.07 -4.34
C PHE A 91 -10.75 -4.60 -2.95
N SER A 92 -12.03 -4.43 -2.54
CA SER A 92 -12.52 -4.85 -1.21
C SER A 92 -13.10 -6.26 -1.31
N TYR A 93 -12.32 -7.25 -0.90
CA TYR A 93 -12.71 -8.67 -0.91
C TYR A 93 -13.42 -9.09 0.37
N GLU A 94 -13.21 -8.40 1.48
CA GLU A 94 -13.73 -8.78 2.79
C GLU A 94 -15.20 -8.36 2.97
N VAL A 95 -15.56 -7.20 2.44
CA VAL A 95 -16.86 -6.58 2.68
C VAL A 95 -17.66 -6.46 1.39
N ARG A 96 -18.93 -6.86 1.43
CA ARG A 96 -19.85 -6.73 0.27
C ARG A 96 -20.00 -5.26 -0.14
N PRO A 97 -20.07 -4.92 -1.44
CA PRO A 97 -20.07 -3.55 -1.93
C PRO A 97 -21.11 -2.63 -1.24
N LYS A 98 -22.34 -3.08 -1.08
CA LYS A 98 -23.40 -2.31 -0.42
C LYS A 98 -23.06 -1.90 1.02
N LEU A 99 -22.43 -2.81 1.78
CA LEU A 99 -22.02 -2.54 3.16
C LEU A 99 -20.76 -1.68 3.19
N PHE A 100 -19.82 -1.95 2.30
CA PHE A 100 -18.59 -1.18 2.16
C PHE A 100 -18.88 0.30 1.86
N LEU A 101 -19.75 0.59 0.88
CA LEU A 101 -20.12 1.96 0.54
C LEU A 101 -20.82 2.70 1.71
N LYS A 102 -21.67 1.99 2.49
CA LYS A 102 -22.29 2.57 3.68
C LYS A 102 -21.31 3.04 4.74
N GLN A 103 -20.13 2.43 4.81
CA GLN A 103 -19.10 2.77 5.78
C GLN A 103 -18.42 4.12 5.51
N PHE A 104 -18.59 4.71 4.33
CA PHE A 104 -18.08 6.05 4.02
C PHE A 104 -19.01 7.19 4.47
N GLY A 105 -20.25 6.89 4.82
CA GLY A 105 -21.23 7.94 5.16
C GLY A 105 -21.68 8.75 3.95
N HIS A 106 -22.20 9.94 4.20
CA HIS A 106 -22.65 10.87 3.17
C HIS A 106 -22.07 12.26 3.42
N PRO A 107 -21.65 13.01 2.36
CA PRO A 107 -21.60 12.58 0.96
C PRO A 107 -20.55 11.51 0.72
N LEU A 108 -20.86 10.56 -0.18
CA LEU A 108 -19.94 9.50 -0.57
C LEU A 108 -18.78 10.10 -1.40
N PRO A 109 -17.50 9.89 -1.03
CA PRO A 109 -16.39 10.30 -1.87
C PRO A 109 -16.36 9.45 -3.15
N GLU A 110 -15.93 10.03 -4.26
CA GLU A 110 -15.74 9.28 -5.49
C GLU A 110 -14.44 8.47 -5.43
N PHE A 111 -14.55 7.19 -5.73
CA PHE A 111 -13.46 6.25 -5.95
C PHE A 111 -13.94 5.12 -6.87
N TYR A 112 -13.04 4.32 -7.40
CA TYR A 112 -13.36 3.35 -8.43
C TYR A 112 -13.29 1.92 -7.89
N MET A 113 -14.25 1.10 -8.30
CA MET A 113 -14.34 -0.33 -7.96
C MET A 113 -14.72 -1.14 -9.18
N THR A 114 -14.35 -2.40 -9.20
CA THR A 114 -14.86 -3.34 -10.21
C THR A 114 -16.31 -3.73 -9.91
N LYS A 115 -17.10 -3.97 -10.95
CA LYS A 115 -18.48 -4.49 -10.79
C LYS A 115 -18.50 -5.85 -10.10
N GLU A 116 -17.51 -6.68 -10.44
CA GLU A 116 -17.30 -8.01 -9.85
C GLU A 116 -15.82 -8.19 -9.53
N LEU A 117 -15.53 -8.87 -8.43
CA LEU A 117 -14.18 -9.19 -8.00
C LEU A 117 -13.83 -10.63 -8.42
N LYS A 118 -12.62 -10.81 -8.98
CA LYS A 118 -12.02 -12.13 -9.15
C LYS A 118 -10.98 -12.36 -8.06
N VAL A 119 -11.10 -13.48 -7.39
CA VAL A 119 -10.11 -13.93 -6.40
C VAL A 119 -8.98 -14.70 -7.08
N LYS A 120 -7.84 -14.82 -6.41
CA LYS A 120 -6.71 -15.69 -6.82
C LYS A 120 -6.10 -15.36 -8.18
N SER A 121 -6.13 -14.11 -8.61
CA SER A 121 -5.58 -13.70 -9.90
C SER A 121 -4.90 -12.34 -9.84
N THR A 122 -3.59 -12.36 -9.76
CA THR A 122 -2.76 -11.15 -9.83
C THR A 122 -2.75 -10.54 -11.23
N THR A 123 -2.82 -11.36 -12.29
CA THR A 123 -2.93 -10.90 -13.68
C THR A 123 -4.21 -10.08 -13.88
N TRP A 124 -5.36 -10.61 -13.44
CA TRP A 124 -6.61 -9.89 -13.51
C TRP A 124 -6.57 -8.57 -12.70
N LEU A 125 -5.99 -8.61 -11.50
CA LEU A 125 -5.82 -7.41 -10.67
C LEU A 125 -5.02 -6.33 -11.43
N ARG A 126 -3.87 -6.71 -11.99
CA ARG A 126 -3.02 -5.81 -12.77
C ARG A 126 -3.78 -5.21 -13.97
N GLU A 127 -4.54 -6.01 -14.73
CA GLU A 127 -5.36 -5.53 -15.85
C GLU A 127 -6.42 -4.50 -15.41
N ARG A 128 -7.11 -4.74 -14.28
CA ARG A 128 -8.12 -3.80 -13.76
C ARG A 128 -7.50 -2.50 -13.24
N ILE A 129 -6.33 -2.58 -12.65
CA ILE A 129 -5.57 -1.40 -12.23
C ILE A 129 -5.13 -0.58 -13.45
N TYR A 130 -4.62 -1.24 -14.48
CA TYR A 130 -4.24 -0.56 -15.72
C TYR A 130 -5.44 0.11 -16.40
N GLU A 131 -6.58 -0.58 -16.46
CA GLU A 131 -7.84 0.01 -16.94
C GLU A 131 -8.22 1.26 -16.13
N ALA A 132 -8.17 1.20 -14.82
CA ALA A 132 -8.51 2.32 -13.95
C ALA A 132 -7.51 3.48 -14.10
N LYS A 133 -6.22 3.18 -14.29
CA LYS A 133 -5.20 4.19 -14.60
C LYS A 133 -5.49 4.93 -15.90
N LEU A 134 -5.83 4.19 -16.95
CA LEU A 134 -6.12 4.79 -18.26
C LEU A 134 -7.42 5.61 -18.27
N LYS A 135 -8.48 5.10 -17.61
CA LYS A 135 -9.80 5.73 -17.63
C LYS A 135 -9.93 6.91 -16.66
N TYR A 136 -9.32 6.81 -15.50
CA TYR A 136 -9.61 7.67 -14.36
C TYR A 136 -8.35 8.31 -13.76
N ASN A 137 -7.17 8.03 -14.33
CA ASN A 137 -5.88 8.51 -13.85
C ASN A 137 -5.69 8.30 -12.34
N ILE A 138 -6.05 7.12 -11.84
CA ILE A 138 -5.89 6.80 -10.42
C ILE A 138 -4.43 6.93 -9.99
N LYS A 139 -4.20 7.40 -8.76
CA LYS A 139 -2.89 7.51 -8.14
C LYS A 139 -2.67 6.47 -7.04
N ALA A 140 -3.75 5.98 -6.43
CA ALA A 140 -3.68 4.99 -5.37
C ALA A 140 -4.58 3.79 -5.63
N VAL A 141 -4.16 2.63 -5.09
CA VAL A 141 -4.93 1.38 -5.09
C VAL A 141 -4.97 0.84 -3.67
N PHE A 142 -6.16 0.52 -3.18
CA PHE A 142 -6.37 -0.20 -1.93
C PHE A 142 -6.79 -1.64 -2.20
N VAL A 143 -6.13 -2.61 -1.53
CA VAL A 143 -6.47 -4.04 -1.60
C VAL A 143 -6.81 -4.53 -0.18
N ASP A 144 -8.07 -4.83 0.07
CA ASP A 144 -8.59 -5.32 1.36
C ASP A 144 -9.17 -6.72 1.19
N HIS A 145 -8.47 -7.78 1.51
CA HIS A 145 -7.10 -7.86 1.96
C HIS A 145 -6.29 -8.85 1.10
N LEU A 146 -4.98 -8.78 1.22
CA LEU A 146 -3.99 -9.51 0.42
C LEU A 146 -4.26 -11.02 0.29
N HIS A 147 -4.71 -11.67 1.37
CA HIS A 147 -4.91 -13.13 1.40
C HIS A 147 -5.93 -13.66 0.39
N TYR A 148 -6.86 -12.83 -0.12
CA TYR A 148 -7.77 -13.25 -1.17
C TYR A 148 -7.12 -13.41 -2.55
N LEU A 149 -5.91 -12.90 -2.71
CA LEU A 149 -5.11 -13.13 -3.90
C LEU A 149 -4.38 -14.48 -3.85
N LEU A 150 -4.34 -15.13 -2.68
CA LEU A 150 -3.72 -16.44 -2.48
C LEU A 150 -4.66 -17.56 -2.89
N ASP A 151 -4.16 -18.52 -3.65
CA ASP A 151 -4.85 -19.80 -3.84
C ASP A 151 -4.40 -20.80 -2.77
N MET A 152 -5.18 -20.90 -1.69
CA MET A 152 -4.89 -21.76 -0.54
C MET A 152 -5.11 -23.26 -0.82
N THR A 153 -5.67 -23.63 -1.97
CA THR A 153 -6.05 -25.01 -2.25
C THR A 153 -4.91 -25.89 -2.75
N ASN A 154 -3.84 -25.29 -3.32
CA ASN A 154 -2.77 -26.03 -4.00
C ASN A 154 -1.35 -25.78 -3.45
N GLN A 155 -1.20 -25.25 -2.22
CA GLN A 155 0.09 -24.72 -1.83
C GLN A 155 0.89 -25.61 -0.89
N ARG A 156 1.99 -26.11 -1.41
CA ARG A 156 3.06 -26.73 -0.62
C ARG A 156 3.93 -25.68 0.11
N ASN A 157 3.86 -24.38 -0.30
CA ASN A 157 4.66 -23.31 0.30
C ASN A 157 3.97 -21.93 0.15
N ILE A 158 3.15 -21.57 1.14
CA ILE A 158 2.40 -20.29 1.20
C ILE A 158 3.34 -19.09 1.12
N SER A 159 4.47 -19.14 1.81
CA SER A 159 5.41 -18.02 1.87
C SER A 159 6.00 -17.65 0.51
N LEU A 160 6.33 -18.64 -0.34
CA LEU A 160 6.82 -18.36 -1.69
C LEU A 160 5.75 -17.72 -2.57
N THR A 161 4.51 -18.17 -2.46
CA THR A 161 3.40 -17.57 -3.22
C THR A 161 3.10 -16.15 -2.77
N ILE A 162 3.19 -15.84 -1.48
CA ILE A 162 3.10 -14.47 -0.98
C ILE A 162 4.21 -13.62 -1.61
N GLY A 163 5.45 -14.11 -1.65
CA GLY A 163 6.57 -13.44 -2.29
C GLY A 163 6.31 -13.12 -3.77
N ASP A 164 5.76 -14.06 -4.53
CA ASP A 164 5.44 -13.86 -5.96
C ASP A 164 4.31 -12.84 -6.17
N ILE A 165 3.28 -12.88 -5.32
CA ILE A 165 2.21 -11.88 -5.32
C ILE A 165 2.78 -10.49 -5.00
N MET A 166 3.61 -10.38 -3.97
CA MET A 166 4.22 -9.11 -3.57
C MET A 166 5.09 -8.53 -4.68
N ARG A 167 5.94 -9.34 -5.32
CA ARG A 167 6.73 -8.90 -6.49
C ARG A 167 5.86 -8.41 -7.64
N THR A 168 4.74 -9.10 -7.91
CA THR A 168 3.79 -8.66 -8.94
C THR A 168 3.17 -7.31 -8.59
N ILE A 169 2.83 -7.09 -7.32
CA ILE A 169 2.28 -5.81 -6.84
C ILE A 169 3.33 -4.70 -6.94
N VAL A 170 4.55 -4.93 -6.46
CA VAL A 170 5.66 -3.97 -6.53
C VAL A 170 5.96 -3.61 -7.98
N ASN A 171 6.08 -4.60 -8.88
CA ASN A 171 6.31 -4.36 -10.30
C ASN A 171 5.15 -3.54 -10.93
N THR A 172 3.90 -3.83 -10.55
CA THR A 172 2.73 -3.08 -11.02
C THR A 172 2.74 -1.63 -10.51
N ALA A 173 3.15 -1.42 -9.25
CA ALA A 173 3.31 -0.08 -8.67
C ALA A 173 4.33 0.75 -9.47
N HIS A 174 5.50 0.17 -9.75
CA HIS A 174 6.56 0.80 -10.54
C HIS A 174 6.14 1.07 -11.99
N GLU A 175 5.54 0.08 -12.66
CA GLU A 175 5.16 0.19 -14.07
C GLU A 175 4.12 1.27 -14.32
N PHE A 176 3.13 1.40 -13.42
CA PHE A 176 2.02 2.33 -13.59
C PHE A 176 2.17 3.64 -12.80
N ASN A 177 3.26 3.79 -12.06
CA ASN A 177 3.48 4.91 -11.14
C ASN A 177 2.27 5.15 -10.23
N ILE A 178 1.92 4.13 -9.45
CA ILE A 178 0.76 4.08 -8.55
C ILE A 178 1.22 3.71 -7.15
N HIS A 179 0.63 4.33 -6.12
CA HIS A 179 0.82 3.91 -4.73
C HIS A 179 -0.13 2.78 -4.35
N PHE A 180 0.39 1.69 -3.79
CA PHE A 180 -0.44 0.60 -3.27
C PHE A 180 -0.55 0.66 -1.75
N PHE A 181 -1.79 0.52 -1.27
CA PHE A 181 -2.11 0.27 0.13
C PHE A 181 -2.65 -1.15 0.27
N LEU A 182 -1.90 -2.01 0.94
CA LEU A 182 -2.25 -3.41 1.15
C LEU A 182 -2.70 -3.61 2.59
N LEU A 183 -3.94 -4.01 2.78
CA LEU A 183 -4.45 -4.36 4.09
C LEU A 183 -4.12 -5.84 4.36
N ALA A 184 -3.41 -6.10 5.46
CA ALA A 184 -3.00 -7.44 5.84
C ALA A 184 -3.46 -7.78 7.25
N HIS A 185 -3.82 -9.04 7.49
CA HIS A 185 -4.09 -9.52 8.84
C HIS A 185 -2.80 -9.99 9.50
N MET A 186 -2.55 -9.49 10.70
CA MET A 186 -1.56 -10.11 11.58
C MET A 186 -2.12 -11.39 12.19
N MET A 187 -1.29 -12.42 12.36
CA MET A 187 -1.65 -13.48 13.30
C MET A 187 -1.78 -12.89 14.70
N LYS A 188 -2.66 -13.47 15.51
CA LYS A 188 -2.93 -13.01 16.89
C LYS A 188 -1.62 -12.99 17.68
N THR A 189 -1.02 -11.82 17.84
CA THR A 189 -0.08 -11.57 18.94
C THR A 189 -0.84 -11.69 20.26
N ARG A 190 -0.16 -12.12 21.34
CA ARG A 190 -0.74 -12.08 22.69
C ARG A 190 -1.26 -10.68 22.94
N SER A 191 -2.46 -10.57 23.49
CA SER A 191 -3.22 -9.32 23.67
C SER A 191 -2.48 -8.18 24.37
N ASP A 192 -1.35 -8.45 24.97
CA ASP A 192 -0.62 -7.52 25.84
C ASP A 192 0.69 -7.01 25.21
N LYS A 193 1.04 -7.44 23.98
CA LYS A 193 2.28 -7.04 23.34
C LYS A 193 2.00 -6.15 22.13
N GLU A 194 2.73 -5.05 22.08
CA GLU A 194 2.74 -4.16 20.94
C GLU A 194 3.21 -4.91 19.67
N PRO A 195 2.53 -4.72 18.52
CA PRO A 195 2.94 -5.34 17.27
C PRO A 195 4.34 -4.89 16.82
N SER A 196 5.13 -5.84 16.34
CA SER A 196 6.49 -5.60 15.80
C SER A 196 6.76 -6.44 14.56
N LEU A 197 7.78 -6.04 13.78
CA LEU A 197 8.29 -6.83 12.66
C LEU A 197 8.63 -8.25 13.14
N GLY A 198 8.15 -9.25 12.43
CA GLY A 198 8.39 -10.66 12.75
C GLY A 198 7.33 -11.34 13.62
N ASP A 199 6.31 -10.63 14.07
CA ASP A 199 5.22 -11.24 14.84
C ASP A 199 4.32 -12.18 13.99
N SER A 200 4.52 -12.26 12.69
CA SER A 200 3.86 -13.24 11.84
C SER A 200 4.80 -13.91 10.85
N ARG A 201 4.72 -15.24 10.79
CA ARG A 201 5.56 -16.09 9.94
C ARG A 201 5.38 -15.81 8.44
N ASP A 202 4.19 -15.36 8.05
CA ASP A 202 3.84 -15.10 6.64
C ASP A 202 3.98 -13.60 6.29
N SER A 203 4.07 -12.69 7.27
CA SER A 203 4.22 -11.25 7.06
C SER A 203 5.66 -10.84 6.76
N SER A 204 6.65 -11.64 7.08
CA SER A 204 8.06 -11.26 6.87
C SER A 204 8.36 -10.93 5.41
N PHE A 205 7.83 -11.70 4.45
CA PHE A 205 7.97 -11.40 3.03
C PHE A 205 7.21 -10.13 2.62
N VAL A 206 5.99 -9.95 3.14
CA VAL A 206 5.20 -8.75 2.88
C VAL A 206 5.94 -7.51 3.39
N GLU A 207 6.46 -7.57 4.60
CA GLU A 207 7.20 -6.47 5.23
C GLU A 207 8.55 -6.18 4.56
N GLN A 208 9.24 -7.22 4.06
CA GLN A 208 10.53 -7.07 3.37
C GLN A 208 10.41 -6.41 2.00
N GLU A 209 9.41 -6.79 1.22
CA GLU A 209 9.22 -6.32 -0.16
C GLU A 209 8.54 -4.93 -0.24
N THR A 210 7.98 -4.41 0.87
CA THR A 210 7.27 -3.13 0.88
C THR A 210 8.13 -1.96 1.31
N ASP A 211 7.73 -0.75 0.93
CA ASP A 211 8.43 0.49 1.28
C ASP A 211 8.03 0.98 2.66
N ASN A 212 6.75 0.87 2.97
CA ASN A 212 6.20 1.34 4.24
C ASN A 212 5.41 0.24 4.94
N VAL A 213 5.55 0.15 6.25
CA VAL A 213 4.80 -0.78 7.11
C VAL A 213 4.16 -0.03 8.25
N PHE A 214 2.86 -0.13 8.36
CA PHE A 214 2.05 0.43 9.42
C PHE A 214 1.36 -0.66 10.21
N TYR A 215 1.34 -0.51 11.53
CA TYR A 215 0.50 -1.29 12.43
C TYR A 215 -0.59 -0.43 13.01
N ILE A 216 -1.80 -0.97 13.09
CA ILE A 216 -2.93 -0.31 13.73
C ILE A 216 -3.60 -1.25 14.73
N TRP A 217 -3.81 -0.75 15.93
CA TRP A 217 -4.54 -1.46 17.00
C TRP A 217 -5.28 -0.46 17.88
N ARG A 218 -6.21 -0.95 18.68
CA ARG A 218 -6.90 -0.14 19.70
C ARG A 218 -6.09 -0.13 20.98
N ASP A 219 -6.00 1.02 21.60
CA ASP A 219 -5.40 1.15 22.93
C ASP A 219 -6.15 0.28 23.93
N VAL A 220 -5.41 -0.47 24.76
CA VAL A 220 -6.00 -1.41 25.73
C VAL A 220 -6.70 -0.65 26.86
N LYS A 221 -6.15 0.52 27.26
CA LYS A 221 -6.70 1.32 28.37
C LYS A 221 -7.87 2.19 27.90
N ASN A 222 -7.83 2.69 26.68
CA ASN A 222 -8.88 3.47 26.07
C ASN A 222 -9.24 2.94 24.66
N PRO A 223 -10.18 1.98 24.54
CA PRO A 223 -10.55 1.36 23.26
C PRO A 223 -11.15 2.31 22.22
N ARG A 224 -11.44 3.57 22.61
CA ARG A 224 -11.85 4.63 21.67
C ARG A 224 -10.67 5.13 20.83
N ILE A 225 -9.44 4.98 21.37
CA ILE A 225 -8.21 5.42 20.73
C ILE A 225 -7.65 4.28 19.89
N GLY A 226 -7.39 4.55 18.63
CA GLY A 226 -6.59 3.72 17.76
C GLY A 226 -5.14 4.20 17.82
N ILE A 227 -4.20 3.29 17.88
CA ILE A 227 -2.77 3.60 17.76
C ILE A 227 -2.32 3.17 16.38
N LEU A 228 -1.84 4.13 15.60
CA LEU A 228 -1.16 3.90 14.33
C LEU A 228 0.35 4.00 14.56
N LYS A 229 1.08 2.93 14.27
CA LYS A 229 2.53 2.88 14.36
C LYS A 229 3.14 2.81 12.96
N ILE A 230 4.05 3.72 12.65
CA ILE A 230 4.91 3.64 11.48
C ILE A 230 6.08 2.75 11.87
N GLU A 231 6.07 1.51 11.42
CA GLU A 231 7.13 0.53 11.73
C GLU A 231 8.28 0.59 10.74
N LYS A 232 8.03 1.02 9.52
CA LYS A 232 9.03 1.16 8.46
C LYS A 232 8.62 2.26 7.50
N ASN A 233 9.57 3.13 7.16
CA ASN A 233 9.54 3.97 5.97
C ASN A 233 10.92 3.91 5.31
N ARG A 234 10.98 3.28 4.14
CA ARG A 234 12.25 3.06 3.42
C ARG A 234 12.86 4.37 2.92
N ARG A 235 12.03 5.35 2.54
CA ARG A 235 12.47 6.58 1.90
C ARG A 235 13.16 7.54 2.86
N ASN A 236 12.59 7.80 4.03
CA ASN A 236 13.11 8.78 4.99
C ASN A 236 13.59 8.17 6.31
N GLY A 237 13.53 6.85 6.45
CA GLY A 237 14.03 6.13 7.62
C GLY A 237 13.22 6.31 8.91
N VAL A 238 12.01 6.88 8.84
CA VAL A 238 11.12 6.96 10.01
C VAL A 238 10.78 5.57 10.50
N PHE A 239 10.99 5.35 11.79
CA PHE A 239 10.82 4.06 12.44
C PHE A 239 10.17 4.21 13.82
N SER A 240 9.29 3.28 14.15
CA SER A 240 8.65 3.13 15.47
C SER A 240 7.96 4.39 16.01
N LYS A 241 7.43 5.25 15.14
CA LYS A 241 6.63 6.44 15.52
C LYS A 241 5.17 6.06 15.67
N LYS A 242 4.51 6.59 16.70
CA LYS A 242 3.10 6.32 17.02
C LYS A 242 2.27 7.59 16.91
N ILE A 243 1.07 7.43 16.38
CA ILE A 243 0.06 8.47 16.26
C ILE A 243 -1.22 7.94 16.91
N ALA A 244 -1.80 8.71 17.80
CA ALA A 244 -3.08 8.40 18.40
C ALA A 244 -4.21 8.90 17.48
N LEU A 245 -5.16 8.03 17.20
CA LEU A 245 -6.30 8.31 16.35
C LEU A 245 -7.59 8.10 17.12
N ILE A 246 -8.59 8.91 16.86
CA ILE A 246 -9.94 8.71 17.37
C ILE A 246 -10.94 8.63 16.22
N LYS A 247 -11.93 7.74 16.36
CA LYS A 247 -13.01 7.66 15.39
C LYS A 247 -13.95 8.85 15.58
N ASP A 248 -14.09 9.63 14.51
CA ASP A 248 -15.03 10.74 14.40
C ASP A 248 -16.00 10.48 13.26
N GLY A 249 -17.26 10.16 13.59
CA GLY A 249 -18.24 9.72 12.61
C GLY A 249 -17.81 8.47 11.85
N PHE A 250 -17.57 8.62 10.54
CA PHE A 250 -17.20 7.56 9.62
C PHE A 250 -15.69 7.48 9.33
N PHE A 251 -14.87 8.33 9.97
CA PHE A 251 -13.45 8.45 9.66
C PHE A 251 -12.60 8.52 10.92
N PHE A 252 -11.31 8.42 10.76
CA PHE A 252 -10.36 8.77 11.81
C PHE A 252 -9.98 10.25 11.72
N ARG A 253 -9.74 10.86 12.87
CA ARG A 253 -8.92 12.05 13.03
C ARG A 253 -7.82 11.79 14.05
N GLU A 254 -6.84 12.66 14.10
CA GLU A 254 -5.82 12.63 15.14
C GLU A 254 -6.46 12.93 16.50
N ALA A 255 -6.01 12.20 17.54
CA ALA A 255 -6.46 12.41 18.89
C ALA A 255 -5.55 13.43 19.59
N TYR A 256 -6.16 14.38 20.27
CA TYR A 256 -5.47 15.42 21.04
C TYR A 256 -5.70 15.26 22.54
N GLY A 257 -5.06 16.10 23.36
CA GLY A 257 -5.06 15.97 24.84
C GLY A 257 -6.44 15.77 25.47
N GLU A 258 -7.47 16.45 24.96
CA GLU A 258 -8.85 16.31 25.43
C GLU A 258 -9.44 14.90 25.17
N ASP A 259 -9.01 14.23 24.10
CA ASP A 259 -9.46 12.88 23.75
C ASP A 259 -8.76 11.80 24.59
N MET A 260 -7.60 12.11 25.16
CA MET A 260 -6.72 11.18 25.87
C MET A 260 -7.06 11.08 27.38
N GLY A 261 -7.80 12.06 27.93
CA GLY A 261 -8.12 12.20 29.32
C GLY A 261 -9.57 11.89 29.65
N SER A 262 -9.91 10.62 29.74
CA SER A 262 -11.11 10.15 30.47
C SER A 262 -10.98 8.67 30.79
#